data_afc2283cebde04d51e483251a7bd336a
#
_entry.id   afc2283cebde04d51e483251a7bd336a
#
_cell.length_a   1.000
_cell.length_b   1.000
_cell.length_c   1.000
_cell.angle_alpha   90.00
_cell.angle_beta   90.00
_cell.angle_gamma   90.00
#
_symmetry.space_group_name_H-M   'P 1'
#
loop_
_entity.id
_entity.type
_entity.pdbx_description
1 polymer ?
#
loop_
_entity_poly.entity_id
_entity_poly.type
_entity_poly.pdbx_seq_one_letter_code
_entity_poly.pdbx_strand_id
1 'polypeptide(L)'
;DAYGDANKFGKTIGNDITTNKKTYLYVKAYEDADEEQKNKLIYLYSGKEINSVSKINEVLTIFNKLDILNKTKLKLNNLYEEAFSILEIMEISNTAKVFLKDFVSQLINREA
;
A
#
# COMPACT_ATOMS: atom_id res chain seq x y z
N ASP A 1 1.07 -14.22 -7.12
CA ASP A 1 0.21 -13.06 -6.98
C ASP A 1 1.02 -11.81 -6.66
N ALA A 2 0.82 -10.74 -7.42
CA ALA A 2 1.54 -9.48 -7.24
C ALA A 2 1.25 -8.81 -5.89
N TYR A 3 0.17 -9.20 -5.24
CA TYR A 3 -0.24 -8.63 -3.94
C TYR A 3 -0.08 -9.61 -2.80
N GLY A 4 0.60 -10.73 -3.05
CA GLY A 4 0.81 -11.75 -2.05
C GLY A 4 -0.47 -12.44 -1.62
N ASP A 5 -0.40 -13.12 -0.51
CA ASP A 5 -1.53 -13.82 0.10
C ASP A 5 -2.50 -12.80 0.71
N ALA A 6 -3.79 -12.93 0.42
CA ALA A 6 -4.82 -12.00 0.90
C ALA A 6 -4.87 -11.93 2.43
N ASN A 7 -4.69 -13.07 3.12
CA ASN A 7 -4.68 -13.10 4.58
C ASN A 7 -3.46 -12.39 5.15
N LYS A 8 -2.29 -12.61 4.55
CA LYS A 8 -1.06 -11.94 4.95
C LYS A 8 -1.16 -10.44 4.75
N PHE A 9 -1.70 -10.01 3.61
CA PHE A 9 -1.91 -8.60 3.30
C PHE A 9 -2.85 -7.94 4.31
N GLY A 10 -3.96 -8.59 4.61
CA GLY A 10 -4.93 -8.11 5.60
C GLY A 10 -4.32 -7.98 6.99
N LYS A 11 -3.52 -8.96 7.42
CA LYS A 11 -2.82 -8.92 8.72
C LYS A 11 -1.83 -7.76 8.77
N THR A 12 -1.08 -7.52 7.69
CA THR A 12 -0.12 -6.45 7.62
C THR A 12 -0.81 -5.08 7.74
N ILE A 13 -1.91 -4.87 7.01
CA ILE A 13 -2.68 -3.64 7.09
C ILE A 13 -3.23 -3.43 8.50
N GLY A 14 -3.81 -4.46 9.09
CA GLY A 14 -4.36 -4.39 10.45
C GLY A 14 -3.28 -4.04 11.47
N ASN A 15 -2.12 -4.65 11.37
CA ASN A 15 -1.00 -4.37 12.26
C ASN A 15 -0.50 -2.93 12.11
N ASP A 16 -0.39 -2.44 10.89
CA ASP A 16 0.03 -1.06 10.63
C ASP A 16 -0.97 -0.06 11.22
N ILE A 17 -2.26 -0.36 11.14
CA ILE A 17 -3.29 0.49 11.72
C ILE A 17 -3.17 0.51 13.25
N THR A 18 -3.05 -0.66 13.89
CA THR A 18 -2.98 -0.74 15.35
C THR A 18 -1.72 -0.07 15.92
N THR A 19 -0.65 -0.06 15.16
CA THR A 19 0.62 0.57 15.58
C THR A 19 0.75 2.02 15.11
N ASN A 20 -0.29 2.60 14.54
CA ASN A 20 -0.32 3.98 14.05
C ASN A 20 0.72 4.27 12.98
N LYS A 21 1.07 3.28 12.20
CA LYS A 21 2.06 3.42 11.14
C LYS A 21 1.45 4.13 9.93
N LYS A 22 1.99 5.29 9.59
CA LYS A 22 1.51 6.11 8.48
C LYS A 22 2.12 5.64 7.17
N THR A 23 1.53 4.59 6.60
CA THR A 23 1.94 3.99 5.34
C THR A 23 1.45 4.80 4.15
N TYR A 24 1.80 4.36 2.92
CA TYR A 24 1.26 4.96 1.70
C TYR A 24 -0.28 4.97 1.72
N LEU A 25 -0.91 3.91 2.26
CA LEU A 25 -2.37 3.83 2.36
C LEU A 25 -2.93 5.00 3.17
N TYR A 26 -2.31 5.31 4.31
CA TYR A 26 -2.72 6.44 5.13
C TYR A 26 -2.56 7.77 4.38
N VAL A 27 -1.38 7.98 3.79
CA VAL A 27 -1.06 9.23 3.09
C VAL A 27 -2.04 9.46 1.94
N LYS A 28 -2.29 8.42 1.15
CA LYS A 28 -3.22 8.49 0.01
C LYS A 28 -4.65 8.73 0.48
N ALA A 29 -5.07 8.05 1.54
CA ALA A 29 -6.39 8.27 2.11
C ALA A 29 -6.56 9.71 2.60
N TYR A 30 -5.56 10.23 3.29
CA TYR A 30 -5.59 11.60 3.78
C TYR A 30 -5.69 12.61 2.63
N GLU A 31 -4.94 12.40 1.55
CA GLU A 31 -5.00 13.26 0.38
C GLU A 31 -6.40 13.29 -0.27
N ASP A 32 -7.04 12.14 -0.35
CA ASP A 32 -8.34 11.99 -1.03
C ASP A 32 -9.53 12.27 -0.12
N ALA A 33 -9.32 12.36 1.19
CA ALA A 33 -10.37 12.49 2.19
C ALA A 33 -11.01 13.89 2.21
N ASP A 34 -12.29 13.94 2.59
CA ASP A 34 -12.93 15.21 2.94
C ASP A 34 -12.49 15.63 4.36
N GLU A 35 -12.96 16.81 4.82
CA GLU A 35 -12.55 17.34 6.12
C GLU A 35 -12.94 16.42 7.28
N GLU A 36 -14.13 15.84 7.23
CA GLU A 36 -14.60 14.92 8.28
C GLU A 36 -13.72 13.67 8.33
N GLN A 37 -13.45 13.08 7.18
CA GLN A 37 -12.60 11.90 7.06
C GLN A 37 -11.16 12.19 7.51
N LYS A 38 -10.62 13.36 7.13
CA LYS A 38 -9.27 13.76 7.56
C LYS A 38 -9.19 13.86 9.07
N ASN A 39 -10.15 14.52 9.69
CA ASN A 39 -10.19 14.66 11.14
C ASN A 39 -10.29 13.31 11.83
N LYS A 40 -11.06 12.40 11.27
CA LYS A 40 -11.21 11.07 11.81
C LYS A 40 -9.91 10.26 11.68
N LEU A 41 -9.23 10.36 10.54
CA LEU A 41 -7.93 9.71 10.35
C LEU A 41 -6.88 10.23 11.34
N ILE A 42 -6.82 11.54 11.53
CA ILE A 42 -5.91 12.15 12.50
C ILE A 42 -6.17 11.59 13.90
N TYR A 43 -7.44 11.53 14.30
CA TYR A 43 -7.82 11.01 15.60
C TYR A 43 -7.45 9.53 15.76
N LEU A 44 -7.77 8.71 14.76
CA LEU A 44 -7.53 7.28 14.81
C LEU A 44 -6.04 6.93 14.86
N TYR A 45 -5.18 7.78 14.27
CA TYR A 45 -3.73 7.57 14.25
C TYR A 45 -2.98 8.39 15.30
N SER A 46 -3.69 9.00 16.25
CA SER A 46 -3.10 9.90 17.25
C SER A 46 -2.35 9.21 18.39
N GLY A 47 -2.45 7.89 18.49
CA GLY A 47 -1.86 7.15 19.59
C GLY A 47 -2.72 7.08 20.84
N LYS A 48 -3.94 7.61 20.81
CA LYS A 48 -4.89 7.49 21.93
C LYS A 48 -5.37 6.04 22.06
N GLU A 49 -5.75 5.66 23.27
CA GLU A 49 -6.26 4.32 23.50
C GLU A 49 -7.63 4.16 22.84
N ILE A 50 -7.65 3.37 21.78
CA ILE A 50 -8.85 3.03 21.03
C ILE A 50 -8.88 1.51 20.90
N ASN A 51 -10.04 0.91 21.02
CA ASN A 51 -10.18 -0.53 20.81
C ASN A 51 -9.66 -0.90 19.41
N SER A 52 -8.74 -1.87 19.35
CA SER A 52 -8.06 -2.24 18.10
C SER A 52 -9.03 -2.68 17.01
N VAL A 53 -10.05 -3.46 17.35
CA VAL A 53 -11.03 -3.94 16.37
C VAL A 53 -11.82 -2.76 15.79
N SER A 54 -12.30 -1.87 16.67
CA SER A 54 -13.04 -0.67 16.25
C SER A 54 -12.17 0.23 15.40
N LYS A 55 -10.92 0.41 15.79
CA LYS A 55 -9.97 1.26 15.05
C LYS A 55 -9.73 0.72 13.64
N ILE A 56 -9.44 -0.57 13.52
CA ILE A 56 -9.24 -1.22 12.22
C ILE A 56 -10.49 -1.06 11.36
N ASN A 57 -11.67 -1.34 11.91
CA ASN A 57 -12.92 -1.25 11.17
C ASN A 57 -13.20 0.17 10.68
N GLU A 58 -12.96 1.17 11.52
CA GLU A 58 -13.18 2.57 11.13
C GLU A 58 -12.22 3.03 10.06
N VAL A 59 -10.93 2.67 10.18
CA VAL A 59 -9.93 3.02 9.16
C VAL A 59 -10.25 2.33 7.85
N LEU A 60 -10.56 1.03 7.88
CA LEU A 60 -10.91 0.29 6.67
C LEU A 60 -12.18 0.83 6.00
N THR A 61 -13.15 1.29 6.79
CA THR A 61 -14.35 1.92 6.24
C THR A 61 -13.96 3.17 5.42
N ILE A 62 -13.07 3.99 5.93
CA ILE A 62 -12.58 5.17 5.20
C ILE A 62 -11.82 4.75 3.95
N PHE A 63 -10.91 3.78 4.07
CA PHE A 63 -10.14 3.28 2.93
C PHE A 63 -11.07 2.74 1.83
N ASN A 64 -12.10 2.00 2.20
CA ASN A 64 -13.04 1.44 1.25
C ASN A 64 -13.87 2.52 0.55
N LYS A 65 -14.32 3.52 1.28
CA LYS A 65 -15.07 4.65 0.70
C LYS A 65 -14.24 5.43 -0.31
N LEU A 66 -12.95 5.57 -0.07
CA LEU A 66 -12.04 6.28 -0.94
C LEU A 66 -11.39 5.38 -1.99
N ASP A 67 -11.71 4.10 -1.99
CA ASP A 67 -11.16 3.10 -2.90
C ASP A 67 -9.62 3.04 -2.88
N ILE A 68 -9.05 3.18 -1.68
CA ILE A 68 -7.61 3.31 -1.49
C ILE A 68 -6.85 2.06 -1.92
N LEU A 69 -7.37 0.87 -1.62
CA LEU A 69 -6.67 -0.37 -1.96
C LEU A 69 -6.54 -0.53 -3.48
N ASN A 70 -7.60 -0.24 -4.23
CA ASN A 70 -7.56 -0.30 -5.70
C ASN A 70 -6.65 0.78 -6.29
N LYS A 71 -6.69 1.98 -5.75
CA LYS A 71 -5.80 3.07 -6.19
C LYS A 71 -4.35 2.72 -5.97
N THR A 72 -4.04 2.11 -4.83
CA THR A 72 -2.69 1.65 -4.50
C THR A 72 -2.25 0.54 -5.44
N LYS A 73 -3.14 -0.40 -5.73
CA LYS A 73 -2.89 -1.49 -6.67
C LYS A 73 -2.51 -0.94 -8.05
N LEU A 74 -3.29 0.02 -8.55
CA LEU A 74 -3.00 0.66 -9.84
C LEU A 74 -1.65 1.37 -9.81
N LYS A 75 -1.33 2.07 -8.72
CA LYS A 75 -0.05 2.76 -8.58
C LYS A 75 1.12 1.79 -8.62
N LEU A 76 1.02 0.66 -7.90
CA LEU A 76 2.05 -0.37 -7.91
C LEU A 76 2.25 -0.97 -9.30
N ASN A 77 1.15 -1.26 -10.01
CA ASN A 77 1.23 -1.78 -11.36
C ASN A 77 1.91 -0.79 -12.31
N ASN A 78 1.58 0.49 -12.20
CA ASN A 78 2.20 1.52 -13.03
C ASN A 78 3.69 1.65 -12.76
N LEU A 79 4.10 1.61 -11.50
CA LEU A 79 5.51 1.66 -11.12
C LEU A 79 6.27 0.43 -11.64
N TYR A 80 5.66 -0.74 -11.57
CA TYR A 80 6.22 -1.97 -12.08
C TYR A 80 6.44 -1.88 -13.61
N GLU A 81 5.43 -1.39 -14.34
CA GLU A 81 5.52 -1.20 -15.79
C GLU A 81 6.63 -0.21 -16.16
N GLU A 82 6.74 0.90 -15.44
CA GLU A 82 7.78 1.88 -15.65
C GLU A 82 9.17 1.28 -15.41
N ALA A 83 9.33 0.53 -14.33
CA ALA A 83 10.60 -0.12 -14.01
C ALA A 83 11.00 -1.11 -15.11
N PHE A 84 10.05 -1.90 -15.60
CA PHE A 84 10.30 -2.86 -16.67
C PHE A 84 10.65 -2.15 -17.98
N SER A 85 9.99 -1.05 -18.30
CA SER A 85 10.30 -0.26 -19.50
C SER A 85 11.72 0.28 -19.45
N ILE A 86 12.15 0.78 -18.29
CA ILE A 86 13.53 1.26 -18.11
C ILE A 86 14.52 0.12 -18.30
N LEU A 87 14.26 -1.05 -17.72
CA LEU A 87 15.15 -2.21 -17.86
C LEU A 87 15.27 -2.67 -19.32
N GLU A 88 14.20 -2.57 -20.11
CA GLU A 88 14.23 -2.96 -21.52
C GLU A 88 15.12 -2.06 -22.37
N ILE A 89 15.20 -0.77 -22.05
CA ILE A 89 16.02 0.17 -22.84
C ILE A 89 17.46 0.29 -22.33
N MET A 90 17.81 -0.34 -21.20
CA MET A 90 19.17 -0.34 -20.70
C MET A 90 20.07 -1.23 -21.55
N GLU A 91 21.28 -0.77 -21.84
CA GLU A 91 22.28 -1.53 -22.58
C GLU A 91 23.04 -2.46 -21.64
N ILE A 92 22.38 -3.52 -21.19
CA ILE A 92 22.96 -4.55 -20.33
C ILE A 92 22.64 -5.92 -20.90
N SER A 93 23.34 -6.96 -20.41
CA SER A 93 23.11 -8.32 -20.88
C SER A 93 21.69 -8.79 -20.57
N ASN A 94 21.19 -9.72 -21.37
CA ASN A 94 19.87 -10.31 -21.14
C ASN A 94 19.80 -11.00 -19.77
N THR A 95 20.88 -11.64 -19.34
CA THR A 95 20.95 -12.27 -18.03
C THR A 95 20.75 -11.25 -16.91
N ALA A 96 21.43 -10.09 -17.02
CA ALA A 96 21.27 -9.02 -16.04
C ALA A 96 19.86 -8.46 -16.04
N LYS A 97 19.23 -8.31 -17.21
CA LYS A 97 17.84 -7.84 -17.32
C LYS A 97 16.87 -8.78 -16.61
N VAL A 98 17.02 -10.08 -16.84
CA VAL A 98 16.17 -11.10 -16.18
C VAL A 98 16.33 -11.02 -14.67
N PHE A 99 17.57 -10.93 -14.19
CA PHE A 99 17.84 -10.82 -12.75
C PHE A 99 17.18 -9.59 -12.14
N LEU A 100 17.31 -8.42 -12.79
CA LEU A 100 16.76 -7.17 -12.29
C LEU A 100 15.23 -7.17 -12.33
N LYS A 101 14.64 -7.74 -13.38
CA LYS A 101 13.17 -7.88 -13.46
C LYS A 101 12.63 -8.75 -12.35
N ASP A 102 13.30 -9.86 -12.06
CA ASP A 102 12.93 -10.75 -10.97
C ASP A 102 13.04 -10.05 -9.62
N PHE A 103 14.11 -9.30 -9.41
CA PHE A 103 14.33 -8.52 -8.20
C PHE A 103 13.22 -7.50 -7.98
N VAL A 104 12.84 -6.74 -9.03
CA VAL A 104 11.75 -5.76 -8.96
C VAL A 104 10.43 -6.45 -8.64
N SER A 105 10.16 -7.58 -9.28
CA SER A 105 8.94 -8.36 -9.01
C SER A 105 8.85 -8.78 -7.56
N GLN A 106 9.96 -9.26 -6.98
CA GLN A 106 10.01 -9.67 -5.59
C GLN A 106 9.78 -8.49 -4.64
N LEU A 107 10.32 -7.32 -4.95
CA LEU A 107 10.11 -6.11 -4.15
C LEU A 107 8.64 -5.71 -4.13
N ILE A 108 7.99 -5.72 -5.28
CA ILE A 108 6.57 -5.35 -5.39
C ILE A 108 5.71 -6.35 -4.61
N ASN A 109 5.97 -7.64 -4.74
CA ASN A 109 5.23 -8.65 -4.01
C ASN A 109 5.43 -8.56 -2.50
N ARG A 110 6.63 -8.18 -2.05
CA ARG A 110 6.92 -8.00 -0.63
C ARG A 110 6.15 -6.83 -0.05
N GLU A 111 6.05 -5.72 -0.80
CA GLU A 111 5.36 -4.52 -0.34
C GLU A 111 3.83 -4.67 -0.33
N ALA A 112 3.33 -5.55 -1.17
CA ALA A 112 1.92 -5.88 -1.16
C ALA A 112 1.61 -6.85 -0.04
#